data_aeb4a1ce22e1f24de2641111df0d2699
#
_entry.id   aeb4a1ce22e1f24de2641111df0d2699
#
_cell.length_a   1.000
_cell.length_b   1.000
_cell.length_c   1.000
_cell.angle_alpha   90.00
_cell.angle_beta   90.00
_cell.angle_gamma   90.00
#
_symmetry.space_group_name_H-M   'P 1'
#
loop_
_entity.id
_entity.type
_entity.pdbx_description
1 polymer ?
#
loop_
_entity_poly.entity_id
_entity_poly.type
_entity_poly.pdbx_seq_one_letter_code
_entity_poly.pdbx_strand_id
1 'polypeptide(L)'
;MKEKANALKNVKTLTLVAMLIALSAIGALIKVFNTVAFDSMPGYFAALYLGGWYGALVISLGHMLTAITSGFPLGLTNHIYIAVQMALYAYLFKFFYRKFNIYIAVIAATILNGPVATLLFVPIFGWGFFAAWVLPLTIASFANVFLAALVYKAIPKRSRE
;
A
#
# COMPACT_ATOMS: atom_id res chain seq x y z
N MET A 1 -10.81 -12.29 32.63
CA MET A 1 -9.60 -11.49 32.38
C MET A 1 -9.10 -11.62 30.92
N LYS A 2 -8.96 -12.82 30.35
CA LYS A 2 -8.48 -13.06 28.97
C LYS A 2 -9.37 -12.38 27.90
N GLU A 3 -10.67 -12.46 28.05
CA GLU A 3 -11.64 -11.86 27.10
C GLU A 3 -11.53 -10.34 27.05
N LYS A 4 -11.44 -9.67 28.20
CA LYS A 4 -11.24 -8.21 28.28
C LYS A 4 -9.89 -7.78 27.68
N ALA A 5 -8.84 -8.58 27.88
CA ALA A 5 -7.53 -8.34 27.28
C ALA A 5 -7.55 -8.48 25.74
N ASN A 6 -8.26 -9.51 25.22
CA ASN A 6 -8.45 -9.68 23.78
C ASN A 6 -9.29 -8.55 23.15
N ALA A 7 -10.36 -8.12 23.82
CA ALA A 7 -11.18 -6.99 23.37
C ALA A 7 -10.35 -5.69 23.29
N LEU A 8 -9.54 -5.40 24.30
CA LEU A 8 -8.65 -4.24 24.30
C LEU A 8 -7.57 -4.31 23.18
N LYS A 9 -7.02 -5.49 22.92
CA LYS A 9 -6.07 -5.70 21.82
C LYS A 9 -6.75 -5.44 20.46
N ASN A 10 -7.97 -5.94 20.28
CA ASN A 10 -8.74 -5.73 19.06
C ASN A 10 -9.07 -4.26 18.83
N VAL A 11 -9.48 -3.54 19.87
CA VAL A 11 -9.76 -2.10 19.79
C VAL A 11 -8.52 -1.32 19.40
N LYS A 12 -7.36 -1.59 20.02
CA LYS A 12 -6.09 -0.93 19.66
C LYS A 12 -5.70 -1.17 18.20
N THR A 13 -5.84 -2.41 17.72
CA THR A 13 -5.55 -2.75 16.32
C THR A 13 -6.50 -2.02 15.38
N LEU A 14 -7.80 -1.99 15.68
CA LEU A 14 -8.80 -1.30 14.86
C LEU A 14 -8.55 0.21 14.81
N THR A 15 -8.23 0.82 15.95
CA THR A 15 -7.85 2.24 16.03
C THR A 15 -6.63 2.54 15.17
N LEU A 16 -5.58 1.69 15.24
CA LEU A 16 -4.38 1.89 14.43
C LEU A 16 -4.68 1.72 12.93
N VAL A 17 -5.50 0.76 12.55
CA VAL A 17 -5.94 0.59 11.14
C VAL A 17 -6.68 1.84 10.66
N ALA A 18 -7.62 2.36 11.45
CA ALA A 18 -8.35 3.58 11.11
C ALA A 18 -7.42 4.81 10.96
N MET A 19 -6.45 4.96 11.88
CA MET A 19 -5.44 6.02 11.80
C MET A 19 -4.55 5.89 10.55
N LEU A 20 -4.15 4.67 10.17
CA LEU A 20 -3.34 4.43 8.98
C LEU A 20 -4.14 4.69 7.69
N ILE A 21 -5.45 4.38 7.67
CA ILE A 21 -6.33 4.75 6.55
C ILE A 21 -6.46 6.28 6.46
N ALA A 22 -6.63 6.98 7.58
CA ALA A 22 -6.67 8.44 7.60
C ALA A 22 -5.34 9.05 7.13
N LEU A 23 -4.20 8.49 7.54
CA LEU A 23 -2.87 8.90 7.07
C LEU A 23 -2.70 8.66 5.56
N SER A 24 -3.25 7.56 5.04
CA SER A 24 -3.30 7.29 3.61
C SER A 24 -4.09 8.38 2.86
N ALA A 25 -5.24 8.81 3.40
CA ALA A 25 -6.03 9.90 2.83
C ALA A 25 -5.27 11.24 2.84
N ILE A 26 -4.48 11.52 3.88
CA ILE A 26 -3.60 12.71 3.93
C ILE A 26 -2.49 12.57 2.88
N GLY A 27 -1.85 11.42 2.78
CA GLY A 27 -0.84 11.13 1.75
C GLY A 27 -1.38 11.26 0.33
N ALA A 28 -2.67 11.01 0.15
CA ALA A 28 -3.39 11.21 -1.11
C ALA A 28 -3.43 12.67 -1.57
N LEU A 29 -3.21 13.64 -0.71
CA LEU A 29 -3.12 15.06 -1.07
C LEU A 29 -1.79 15.41 -1.74
N ILE A 30 -0.75 14.58 -1.52
CA ILE A 30 0.57 14.73 -2.14
C ILE A 30 0.58 13.90 -3.42
N LYS A 31 0.22 14.52 -4.55
CA LYS A 31 0.08 13.85 -5.84
C LYS A 31 1.10 14.36 -6.85
N VAL A 32 1.64 13.43 -7.61
CA VAL A 32 2.42 13.70 -8.82
C VAL A 32 1.57 13.30 -10.02
N PHE A 33 1.46 14.14 -11.04
CA PHE A 33 0.60 13.94 -12.23
C PHE A 33 -0.87 13.65 -11.89
N ASN A 34 -1.38 14.22 -10.80
CA ASN A 34 -2.78 14.09 -10.33
C ASN A 34 -3.26 12.66 -10.01
N THR A 35 -2.39 11.68 -10.06
CA THR A 35 -2.80 10.25 -9.93
C THR A 35 -1.84 9.43 -9.07
N VAL A 36 -0.55 9.71 -9.10
CA VAL A 36 0.47 9.00 -8.32
C VAL A 36 0.62 9.67 -6.97
N ALA A 37 0.14 9.03 -5.90
CA ALA A 37 0.07 9.62 -4.57
C ALA A 37 1.01 8.93 -3.55
N PHE A 38 1.26 9.61 -2.43
CA PHE A 38 1.94 9.05 -1.27
C PHE A 38 0.96 8.36 -0.31
N ASP A 39 -0.04 7.69 -0.85
CA ASP A 39 -1.15 7.07 -0.13
C ASP A 39 -0.91 5.60 0.28
N SER A 40 0.03 4.91 -0.36
CA SER A 40 0.24 3.48 -0.16
C SER A 40 1.24 3.14 0.95
N MET A 41 2.06 4.10 1.39
CA MET A 41 3.02 3.90 2.49
C MET A 41 2.38 3.37 3.77
N PRO A 42 1.24 3.91 4.28
CA PRO A 42 0.61 3.40 5.48
C PRO A 42 0.12 1.95 5.35
N GLY A 43 -0.30 1.53 4.15
CA GLY A 43 -0.70 0.15 3.88
C GLY A 43 0.48 -0.83 3.90
N TYR A 44 1.61 -0.48 3.29
CA TYR A 44 2.83 -1.27 3.39
C TYR A 44 3.37 -1.33 4.83
N PHE A 45 3.31 -0.22 5.56
CA PHE A 45 3.64 -0.20 6.98
C PHE A 45 2.71 -1.13 7.79
N ALA A 46 1.39 -1.05 7.58
CA ALA A 46 0.42 -1.93 8.22
C ALA A 46 0.71 -3.41 7.93
N ALA A 47 1.11 -3.73 6.69
CA ALA A 47 1.50 -5.08 6.31
C ALA A 47 2.67 -5.61 7.14
N LEU A 48 3.70 -4.79 7.37
CA LEU A 48 4.85 -5.18 8.20
C LEU A 48 4.48 -5.28 9.68
N TYR A 49 3.74 -4.30 10.20
CA TYR A 49 3.53 -4.13 11.64
C TYR A 49 2.35 -4.97 12.16
N LEU A 50 1.20 -4.94 11.49
CA LEU A 50 -0.02 -5.64 11.90
C LEU A 50 -0.18 -7.00 11.20
N GLY A 51 0.36 -7.14 9.99
CA GLY A 51 0.24 -8.34 9.16
C GLY A 51 -0.34 -8.06 7.78
N GLY A 52 -0.12 -9.00 6.85
CA GLY A 52 -0.44 -8.82 5.42
C GLY A 52 -1.90 -8.48 5.15
N TRP A 53 -2.85 -9.07 5.87
CA TRP A 53 -4.28 -8.77 5.72
C TRP A 53 -4.66 -7.35 6.12
N TYR A 54 -4.08 -6.83 7.21
CA TYR A 54 -4.30 -5.43 7.60
C TYR A 54 -3.66 -4.47 6.61
N GLY A 55 -2.48 -4.82 6.08
CA GLY A 55 -1.86 -4.06 5.00
C GLY A 55 -2.73 -4.01 3.75
N ALA A 56 -3.28 -5.15 3.33
CA ALA A 56 -4.20 -5.24 2.20
C ALA A 56 -5.44 -4.35 2.39
N LEU A 57 -6.03 -4.37 3.60
CA LEU A 57 -7.19 -3.54 3.93
C LEU A 57 -6.85 -2.04 3.89
N VAL A 58 -5.76 -1.64 4.55
CA VAL A 58 -5.36 -0.22 4.64
C VAL A 58 -5.02 0.34 3.26
N ILE A 59 -4.24 -0.40 2.44
CA ILE A 59 -3.79 0.09 1.15
C ILE A 59 -4.94 0.19 0.14
N SER A 60 -5.86 -0.77 0.12
CA SER A 60 -7.00 -0.76 -0.80
C SER A 60 -7.98 0.36 -0.46
N LEU A 61 -8.32 0.55 0.82
CA LEU A 61 -9.18 1.66 1.25
C LEU A 61 -8.48 3.01 1.04
N GLY A 62 -7.18 3.12 1.34
CA GLY A 62 -6.39 4.32 1.06
C GLY A 62 -6.42 4.69 -0.41
N HIS A 63 -6.17 3.72 -1.31
CA HIS A 63 -6.26 3.95 -2.75
C HIS A 63 -7.66 4.39 -3.20
N MET A 64 -8.72 3.78 -2.67
CA MET A 64 -10.09 4.20 -3.01
C MET A 64 -10.39 5.63 -2.56
N LEU A 65 -9.90 6.06 -1.40
CA LEU A 65 -10.00 7.45 -0.96
C LEU A 65 -9.24 8.41 -1.89
N THR A 66 -8.05 8.02 -2.35
CA THR A 66 -7.30 8.77 -3.37
C THR A 66 -8.07 8.86 -4.67
N ALA A 67 -8.66 7.77 -5.14
CA ALA A 67 -9.45 7.73 -6.36
C ALA A 67 -10.69 8.63 -6.28
N ILE A 68 -11.42 8.61 -5.15
CA ILE A 68 -12.57 9.48 -4.90
C ILE A 68 -12.15 10.95 -4.97
N THR A 69 -11.08 11.33 -4.25
CA THR A 69 -10.60 12.73 -4.21
C THR A 69 -9.98 13.21 -5.53
N SER A 70 -9.64 12.29 -6.42
CA SER A 70 -9.12 12.57 -7.77
C SER A 70 -10.21 12.53 -8.86
N GLY A 71 -11.46 12.19 -8.50
CA GLY A 71 -12.56 12.07 -9.47
C GLY A 71 -12.48 10.83 -10.36
N PHE A 72 -11.86 9.75 -9.91
CA PHE A 72 -11.71 8.50 -10.66
C PHE A 72 -11.14 8.67 -12.08
N PRO A 73 -9.93 9.20 -12.28
CA PRO A 73 -9.40 9.55 -13.60
C PRO A 73 -9.32 8.36 -14.59
N LEU A 74 -9.26 7.12 -14.11
CA LEU A 74 -9.31 5.90 -14.93
C LEU A 74 -10.69 5.23 -14.91
N GLY A 75 -11.69 5.85 -14.29
CA GLY A 75 -13.01 5.26 -14.05
C GLY A 75 -13.04 4.34 -12.82
N LEU A 76 -14.22 4.20 -12.21
CA LEU A 76 -14.43 3.45 -10.96
C LEU A 76 -13.96 1.99 -11.06
N THR A 77 -14.31 1.28 -12.14
CA THR A 77 -13.96 -0.13 -12.34
C THR A 77 -12.44 -0.36 -12.31
N ASN A 78 -11.68 0.51 -12.98
CA ASN A 78 -10.22 0.38 -12.99
C ASN A 78 -9.60 0.71 -11.64
N HIS A 79 -10.16 1.65 -10.88
CA HIS A 79 -9.68 1.93 -9.52
C HIS A 79 -10.00 0.80 -8.53
N ILE A 80 -11.14 0.11 -8.69
CA ILE A 80 -11.42 -1.14 -7.93
C ILE A 80 -10.38 -2.22 -8.29
N TYR A 81 -10.08 -2.39 -9.57
CA TYR A 81 -9.06 -3.34 -10.02
C TYR A 81 -7.67 -3.01 -9.43
N ILE A 82 -7.26 -1.73 -9.43
CA ILE A 82 -6.02 -1.29 -8.79
C ILE A 82 -6.06 -1.56 -7.28
N ALA A 83 -7.16 -1.29 -6.60
CA ALA A 83 -7.29 -1.54 -5.16
C ALA A 83 -7.07 -3.02 -4.81
N VAL A 84 -7.61 -3.94 -5.62
CA VAL A 84 -7.39 -5.39 -5.47
C VAL A 84 -5.92 -5.76 -5.73
N GLN A 85 -5.30 -5.21 -6.76
CA GLN A 85 -3.87 -5.43 -7.03
C GLN A 85 -3.01 -4.95 -5.85
N MET A 86 -3.25 -3.73 -5.36
CA MET A 86 -2.50 -3.16 -4.24
C MET A 86 -2.69 -3.96 -2.96
N ALA A 87 -3.90 -4.47 -2.69
CA ALA A 87 -4.17 -5.38 -1.57
C ALA A 87 -3.30 -6.64 -1.65
N LEU A 88 -3.24 -7.27 -2.83
CA LEU A 88 -2.38 -8.43 -3.08
C LEU A 88 -0.90 -8.09 -2.89
N TYR A 89 -0.44 -6.94 -3.40
CA TYR A 89 0.96 -6.53 -3.30
C TYR A 89 1.39 -6.24 -1.86
N ALA A 90 0.52 -5.63 -1.06
CA ALA A 90 0.78 -5.43 0.38
C ALA A 90 0.85 -6.76 1.14
N TYR A 91 -0.02 -7.72 0.80
CA TYR A 91 0.04 -9.07 1.37
C TYR A 91 1.34 -9.79 0.99
N LEU A 92 1.70 -9.75 -0.29
CA LEU A 92 2.95 -10.34 -0.80
C LEU A 92 4.19 -9.65 -0.22
N PHE A 93 4.15 -8.35 0.03
CA PHE A 93 5.23 -7.63 0.71
C PHE A 93 5.57 -8.24 2.06
N LYS A 94 4.56 -8.51 2.90
CA LYS A 94 4.74 -9.20 4.18
C LYS A 94 5.25 -10.63 3.99
N PHE A 95 4.74 -11.34 2.99
CA PHE A 95 5.20 -12.70 2.67
C PHE A 95 6.69 -12.72 2.31
N PHE A 96 7.14 -11.85 1.40
CA PHE A 96 8.55 -11.75 1.02
C PHE A 96 9.44 -11.31 2.18
N TYR A 97 8.95 -10.37 3.02
CA TYR A 97 9.65 -9.98 4.24
C TYR A 97 9.88 -11.16 5.18
N ARG A 98 8.87 -12.00 5.38
CA ARG A 98 8.97 -13.18 6.26
C ARG A 98 9.83 -14.30 5.67
N LYS A 99 9.74 -14.51 4.37
CA LYS A 99 10.42 -15.61 3.68
C LYS A 99 11.91 -15.31 3.43
N PHE A 100 12.24 -14.06 3.20
CA PHE A 100 13.58 -13.61 2.85
C PHE A 100 14.06 -12.51 3.80
N ASN A 101 13.94 -11.25 3.39
CA ASN A 101 14.31 -10.07 4.18
C ASN A 101 13.61 -8.81 3.67
N ILE A 102 13.84 -7.68 4.38
CA ILE A 102 13.20 -6.41 4.05
C ILE A 102 13.64 -5.86 2.68
N TYR A 103 14.87 -6.11 2.25
CA TYR A 103 15.40 -5.56 0.99
C TYR A 103 14.74 -6.25 -0.20
N ILE A 104 14.65 -7.59 -0.18
CA ILE A 104 13.94 -8.36 -1.21
C ILE A 104 12.46 -7.98 -1.24
N ALA A 105 11.84 -7.80 -0.08
CA ALA A 105 10.45 -7.37 0.00
C ALA A 105 10.24 -6.00 -0.65
N VAL A 106 11.10 -5.01 -0.35
CA VAL A 106 11.04 -3.66 -0.96
C VAL A 106 11.17 -3.73 -2.48
N ILE A 107 12.16 -4.47 -2.98
CA ILE A 107 12.36 -4.63 -4.44
C ILE A 107 11.14 -5.30 -5.08
N ALA A 108 10.66 -6.40 -4.51
CA ALA A 108 9.52 -7.14 -5.05
C ALA A 108 8.25 -6.29 -5.07
N ALA A 109 7.93 -5.59 -3.98
CA ALA A 109 6.75 -4.74 -3.91
C ALA A 109 6.83 -3.55 -4.89
N THR A 110 8.02 -2.98 -5.07
CA THR A 110 8.26 -1.91 -6.06
C THR A 110 8.02 -2.41 -7.48
N ILE A 111 8.54 -3.60 -7.82
CA ILE A 111 8.33 -4.20 -9.14
C ILE A 111 6.84 -4.54 -9.37
N LEU A 112 6.18 -5.08 -8.36
CA LEU A 112 4.76 -5.44 -8.46
C LEU A 112 3.88 -4.20 -8.66
N ASN A 113 4.07 -3.17 -7.85
CA ASN A 113 3.21 -1.97 -7.88
C ASN A 113 3.67 -0.92 -8.91
N GLY A 114 4.84 -1.05 -9.50
CA GLY A 114 5.33 -0.23 -10.61
C GLY A 114 5.16 -0.93 -11.96
N PRO A 115 6.19 -1.63 -12.46
CA PRO A 115 6.17 -2.24 -13.80
C PRO A 115 5.04 -3.24 -14.00
N VAL A 116 4.79 -4.15 -13.03
CA VAL A 116 3.75 -5.18 -13.19
C VAL A 116 2.36 -4.57 -13.20
N ALA A 117 2.08 -3.64 -12.27
CA ALA A 117 0.77 -2.97 -12.25
C ALA A 117 0.48 -2.24 -13.56
N THR A 118 1.46 -1.49 -14.11
CA THR A 118 1.27 -0.79 -15.39
C THR A 118 1.15 -1.76 -16.57
N LEU A 119 1.90 -2.87 -16.56
CA LEU A 119 1.83 -3.89 -17.61
C LEU A 119 0.44 -4.54 -17.69
N LEU A 120 -0.19 -4.78 -16.55
CA LEU A 120 -1.54 -5.35 -16.48
C LEU A 120 -2.63 -4.44 -17.08
N PHE A 121 -2.33 -3.16 -17.30
CA PHE A 121 -3.21 -2.23 -18.00
C PHE A 121 -2.98 -2.11 -19.51
N VAL A 122 -1.93 -2.76 -20.06
CA VAL A 122 -1.65 -2.75 -21.49
C VAL A 122 -2.83 -3.30 -22.34
N PRO A 123 -3.54 -4.38 -21.93
CA PRO A 123 -4.70 -4.86 -22.69
C PRO A 123 -5.87 -3.87 -22.73
N ILE A 124 -5.94 -2.95 -21.77
CA ILE A 124 -7.04 -1.96 -21.64
C ILE A 124 -6.68 -0.64 -22.31
N PHE A 125 -5.47 -0.14 -22.09
CA PHE A 125 -5.05 1.22 -22.49
C PHE A 125 -3.88 1.24 -23.50
N GLY A 126 -3.35 0.08 -23.87
CA GLY A 126 -2.25 -0.06 -24.84
C GLY A 126 -0.85 0.26 -24.27
N TRP A 127 0.16 0.07 -25.10
CA TRP A 127 1.57 0.27 -24.74
C TRP A 127 1.94 1.74 -24.44
N GLY A 128 1.18 2.70 -25.00
CA GLY A 128 1.36 4.12 -24.69
C GLY A 128 1.12 4.44 -23.21
N PHE A 129 0.11 3.79 -22.61
CA PHE A 129 -0.14 3.90 -21.17
C PHE A 129 1.04 3.35 -20.35
N PHE A 130 1.53 2.16 -20.71
CA PHE A 130 2.70 1.57 -20.05
C PHE A 130 3.91 2.52 -20.11
N ALA A 131 4.25 3.00 -21.29
CA ALA A 131 5.40 3.89 -21.47
C ALA A 131 5.29 5.20 -20.66
N ALA A 132 4.08 5.76 -20.58
CA ALA A 132 3.83 6.99 -19.83
C ALA A 132 3.88 6.79 -18.30
N TRP A 133 3.42 5.65 -17.78
CA TRP A 133 3.18 5.46 -16.35
C TRP A 133 4.20 4.56 -15.64
N VAL A 134 4.95 3.72 -16.35
CA VAL A 134 5.87 2.76 -15.72
C VAL A 134 6.92 3.45 -14.85
N LEU A 135 7.54 4.50 -15.32
CA LEU A 135 8.60 5.20 -14.58
C LEU A 135 8.03 6.01 -13.39
N PRO A 136 7.04 6.90 -13.58
CA PRO A 136 6.44 7.63 -12.45
C PRO A 136 5.90 6.72 -11.36
N LEU A 137 5.19 5.65 -11.73
CA LEU A 137 4.60 4.72 -10.77
C LEU A 137 5.67 3.90 -10.05
N THR A 138 6.74 3.49 -10.74
CA THR A 138 7.85 2.76 -10.12
C THR A 138 8.57 3.62 -9.07
N ILE A 139 8.84 4.88 -9.38
CA ILE A 139 9.51 5.81 -8.46
C ILE A 139 8.62 6.05 -7.22
N ALA A 140 7.34 6.32 -7.42
CA ALA A 140 6.41 6.54 -6.31
C ALA A 140 6.22 5.27 -5.47
N SER A 141 6.12 4.10 -6.11
CA SER A 141 6.02 2.82 -5.42
C SER A 141 7.25 2.55 -4.57
N PHE A 142 8.46 2.76 -5.13
CA PHE A 142 9.70 2.63 -4.37
C PHE A 142 9.71 3.58 -3.16
N ALA A 143 9.37 4.85 -3.33
CA ALA A 143 9.36 5.83 -2.25
C ALA A 143 8.39 5.42 -1.12
N ASN A 144 7.17 5.01 -1.46
CA ASN A 144 6.17 4.55 -0.49
C ASN A 144 6.63 3.29 0.27
N VAL A 145 7.08 2.26 -0.46
CA VAL A 145 7.51 0.98 0.12
C VAL A 145 8.76 1.16 0.97
N PHE A 146 9.74 1.94 0.47
CA PHE A 146 10.99 2.21 1.18
C PHE A 146 10.74 3.00 2.47
N LEU A 147 9.90 4.05 2.41
CA LEU A 147 9.54 4.82 3.60
C LEU A 147 8.82 3.97 4.64
N ALA A 148 7.89 3.10 4.22
CA ALA A 148 7.23 2.14 5.10
C ALA A 148 8.23 1.21 5.79
N ALA A 149 9.22 0.71 5.05
CA ALA A 149 10.29 -0.14 5.58
C ALA A 149 11.21 0.61 6.57
N LEU A 150 11.54 1.87 6.28
CA LEU A 150 12.33 2.73 7.17
C LEU A 150 11.60 2.97 8.50
N VAL A 151 10.34 3.41 8.43
CA VAL A 151 9.52 3.66 9.63
C VAL A 151 9.37 2.38 10.45
N TYR A 152 9.10 1.24 9.80
CA TYR A 152 9.02 -0.04 10.48
C TYR A 152 10.34 -0.40 11.19
N LYS A 153 11.49 -0.18 10.56
CA LYS A 153 12.81 -0.45 11.17
C LYS A 153 13.13 0.50 12.33
N ALA A 154 12.62 1.72 12.31
CA ALA A 154 12.81 2.71 13.38
C ALA A 154 12.06 2.34 14.68
N ILE A 155 11.01 1.53 14.61
CA ILE A 155 10.28 1.07 15.79
C ILE A 155 11.14 0.04 16.56
N PRO A 156 11.25 0.15 17.90
CA PRO A 156 11.97 -0.83 18.71
C PRO A 156 11.45 -2.26 18.52
N LYS A 157 12.35 -3.25 18.50
CA LYS A 157 11.98 -4.66 18.28
C LYS A 157 10.87 -5.14 19.23
N ARG A 158 10.94 -4.76 20.52
CA ARG A 158 9.95 -5.11 21.55
C ARG A 158 8.51 -4.69 21.20
N SER A 159 8.35 -3.67 20.38
CA SER A 159 7.02 -3.14 19.96
C SER A 159 6.55 -3.72 18.63
N ARG A 160 7.37 -4.57 17.98
CA ARG A 160 7.09 -5.20 16.68
C ARG A 160 6.61 -6.64 16.78
N GLU A 161 6.74 -7.25 17.97
CA GLU A 161 6.31 -8.61 18.36
C GLU A 161 4.96 -8.55 19.10
#